data_8411c3dbf2ff1cb749f30e3fa6fa4da2
#
_entry.id   8411c3dbf2ff1cb749f30e3fa6fa4da2
#
_cell.length_a   1.000
_cell.length_b   1.000
_cell.length_c   1.000
_cell.angle_alpha   90.00
_cell.angle_beta   90.00
_cell.angle_gamma   90.00
#
_symmetry.space_group_name_H-M   'P 1'
#
loop_
_entity.id
_entity.type
_entity.pdbx_description
1 polymer ?
#
loop_
_entity_poly.entity_id
_entity_poly.type
_entity_poly.pdbx_seq_one_letter_code
_entity_poly.pdbx_strand_id
1 'polypeptide(L)'
;MSYLRDMESKEIILDSVDTYNKLFGLPTFHPLVTVVDLKEATRTFERGRMKYGLYALFLKNGISCSIKYGRKQYDYQEGTVVSFSPGQTVEVDMIPGNPVHDVLGLLFHPDLIFGTPLADKIHEFSFFDYSQMESLHLSEDERAQFLHCLAMIKEETQHPVDNHSAALIAANIQLLLEYLHRFYDRQFITRHKVNSGIVAQFERDLKECFHEPRQSLPSVAYFASRANLTPGYFGDLVRKETGSSPKDLITLHLVNEAKHLLTMSDADVSMIAYRLGFEYPAHFSRMFKRATGQSPTDYRVAVANARG
;
A
#
# COMPACT_ATOMS: atom_id res chain seq x y z
N MET A 1 21.54 32.28 20.58
CA MET A 1 20.38 31.34 20.65
C MET A 1 19.20 31.87 19.84
N SER A 2 19.38 32.26 18.56
CA SER A 2 18.30 32.82 17.72
C SER A 2 18.34 32.38 16.25
N TYR A 3 19.07 31.31 15.90
CA TYR A 3 19.24 30.83 14.52
C TYR A 3 18.53 29.50 14.24
N LEU A 4 17.69 28.99 15.13
CA LEU A 4 17.04 27.67 15.00
C LEU A 4 15.54 27.74 14.70
N ARG A 5 14.97 28.91 14.35
CA ARG A 5 13.51 29.07 14.23
C ARG A 5 12.98 29.31 12.80
N ASP A 6 13.80 29.41 11.76
CA ASP A 6 13.36 29.73 10.39
C ASP A 6 13.76 28.68 9.33
N MET A 7 13.81 27.40 9.69
CA MET A 7 13.80 26.33 8.69
C MET A 7 12.37 25.75 8.58
N GLU A 8 11.46 26.52 8.01
CA GLU A 8 10.27 25.96 7.37
C GLU A 8 10.75 24.91 6.38
N SER A 9 10.35 23.66 6.57
CA SER A 9 10.72 22.55 5.72
C SER A 9 10.23 22.82 4.30
N LYS A 10 11.14 23.19 3.41
CA LYS A 10 10.84 23.51 2.01
C LYS A 10 10.18 22.28 1.37
N GLU A 11 8.91 22.39 1.02
CA GLU A 11 8.22 21.35 0.26
C GLU A 11 8.59 21.49 -1.22
N ILE A 12 9.11 20.42 -1.80
CA ILE A 12 9.43 20.33 -3.23
C ILE A 12 8.36 19.49 -3.90
N ILE A 13 7.69 20.07 -4.90
CA ILE A 13 6.73 19.35 -5.72
C ILE A 13 7.48 18.74 -6.91
N LEU A 14 7.44 17.43 -7.02
CA LEU A 14 8.05 16.64 -8.09
C LEU A 14 6.96 16.29 -9.11
N ASP A 15 6.55 17.26 -9.91
CA ASP A 15 5.49 17.18 -10.91
C ASP A 15 5.97 16.67 -12.28
N SER A 16 7.26 16.63 -12.51
CA SER A 16 7.86 16.14 -13.73
C SER A 16 9.19 15.41 -13.48
N VAL A 17 9.54 14.55 -14.40
CA VAL A 17 10.83 13.84 -14.42
C VAL A 17 12.00 14.85 -14.42
N ASP A 18 11.86 15.94 -15.16
CA ASP A 18 12.89 16.97 -15.28
C ASP A 18 13.10 17.71 -13.95
N THR A 19 12.03 17.96 -13.17
CA THR A 19 12.12 18.56 -11.83
C THR A 19 12.96 17.67 -10.91
N TYR A 20 12.72 16.34 -10.92
CA TYR A 20 13.51 15.41 -10.14
C TYR A 20 14.97 15.35 -10.58
N ASN A 21 15.21 15.21 -11.89
CA ASN A 21 16.58 15.13 -12.43
C ASN A 21 17.39 16.39 -12.14
N LYS A 22 16.80 17.58 -12.31
CA LYS A 22 17.45 18.87 -11.98
C LYS A 22 17.79 18.99 -10.50
N LEU A 23 16.95 18.47 -9.61
CA LEU A 23 17.21 18.48 -8.16
C LEU A 23 18.51 17.75 -7.82
N PHE A 24 18.78 16.63 -8.48
CA PHE A 24 19.98 15.81 -8.27
C PHE A 24 21.10 16.07 -9.30
N GLY A 25 20.88 16.98 -10.25
CA GLY A 25 21.86 17.30 -11.30
C GLY A 25 22.09 16.16 -12.28
N LEU A 26 21.04 15.39 -12.57
CA LEU A 26 21.02 14.29 -13.52
C LEU A 26 20.51 14.74 -14.90
N PRO A 27 20.90 14.08 -16.01
CA PRO A 27 20.38 14.38 -17.34
C PRO A 27 18.94 13.85 -17.51
N THR A 28 18.14 14.55 -18.35
CA THR A 28 16.80 14.13 -18.73
C THR A 28 16.81 13.68 -20.20
N PHE A 29 16.61 12.37 -20.43
CA PHE A 29 16.58 11.79 -21.79
C PHE A 29 15.17 11.65 -22.34
N HIS A 30 14.17 11.43 -21.46
CA HIS A 30 12.78 11.30 -21.84
C HIS A 30 11.88 12.15 -20.91
N PRO A 31 10.86 12.87 -21.43
CA PRO A 31 10.08 13.81 -20.63
C PRO A 31 9.20 13.16 -19.56
N LEU A 32 8.78 11.89 -19.76
CA LEU A 32 7.80 11.22 -18.91
C LEU A 32 8.38 10.05 -18.08
N VAL A 33 9.62 9.66 -18.30
CA VAL A 33 10.25 8.55 -17.55
C VAL A 33 11.76 8.79 -17.40
N THR A 34 12.30 8.37 -16.26
CA THR A 34 13.74 8.35 -16.01
C THR A 34 14.15 7.16 -15.16
N VAL A 35 15.28 6.57 -15.49
CA VAL A 35 16.01 5.64 -14.62
C VAL A 35 17.19 6.39 -14.06
N VAL A 36 17.26 6.53 -12.75
CA VAL A 36 18.27 7.32 -12.06
C VAL A 36 19.22 6.41 -11.28
N ASP A 37 20.50 6.74 -11.34
CA ASP A 37 21.52 6.24 -10.43
C ASP A 37 22.05 7.43 -9.62
N LEU A 38 21.77 7.46 -8.32
CA LEU A 38 22.22 8.57 -7.48
C LEU A 38 23.74 8.58 -7.27
N LYS A 39 24.48 7.57 -7.73
CA LYS A 39 25.95 7.63 -7.85
C LYS A 39 26.40 8.66 -8.89
N GLU A 40 25.57 8.88 -9.91
CA GLU A 40 25.84 9.86 -10.97
C GLU A 40 25.36 11.28 -10.60
N ALA A 41 24.71 11.44 -9.43
CA ALA A 41 24.19 12.73 -8.99
C ALA A 41 25.31 13.75 -8.73
N THR A 42 25.18 14.93 -9.31
CA THR A 42 26.12 16.05 -9.11
C THR A 42 25.67 17.04 -8.04
N ARG A 43 24.46 16.84 -7.51
CA ARG A 43 23.84 17.63 -6.44
C ARG A 43 23.28 16.72 -5.38
N THR A 44 23.29 17.16 -4.13
CA THR A 44 22.69 16.46 -2.99
C THR A 44 21.52 17.25 -2.45
N PHE A 45 20.49 16.52 -2.01
CA PHE A 45 19.37 17.08 -1.27
C PHE A 45 19.48 16.61 0.18
N GLU A 46 19.65 17.53 1.12
CA GLU A 46 19.96 17.18 2.51
C GLU A 46 18.70 16.90 3.33
N ARG A 47 17.73 17.83 3.29
CA ARG A 47 16.51 17.72 4.11
C ARG A 47 15.35 18.46 3.50
N GLY A 48 14.14 17.88 3.59
CA GLY A 48 12.89 18.55 3.23
C GLY A 48 11.76 17.56 2.95
N ARG A 49 10.65 18.09 2.48
CA ARG A 49 9.47 17.30 2.09
C ARG A 49 9.39 17.26 0.57
N MET A 50 9.24 16.06 0.03
CA MET A 50 9.04 15.82 -1.40
C MET A 50 7.63 15.33 -1.63
N LYS A 51 6.84 16.07 -2.41
CA LYS A 51 5.51 15.66 -2.86
C LYS A 51 5.62 15.11 -4.28
N TYR A 52 5.34 13.83 -4.42
CA TYR A 52 5.43 13.14 -5.71
C TYR A 52 4.18 13.39 -6.56
N GLY A 53 4.36 13.87 -7.79
CA GLY A 53 3.38 13.83 -8.89
C GLY A 53 3.63 12.67 -9.84
N LEU A 54 4.61 11.85 -9.55
CA LEU A 54 5.15 10.74 -10.33
C LEU A 54 4.97 9.43 -9.56
N TYR A 55 4.86 8.31 -10.28
CA TYR A 55 5.18 7.00 -9.71
C TYR A 55 6.70 6.90 -9.55
N ALA A 56 7.14 6.35 -8.43
CA ALA A 56 8.57 6.16 -8.19
C ALA A 56 8.83 4.81 -7.51
N LEU A 57 9.90 4.16 -7.94
CA LEU A 57 10.45 2.93 -7.36
C LEU A 57 11.92 3.16 -7.09
N PHE A 58 12.39 2.92 -5.87
CA PHE A 58 13.79 3.07 -5.50
C PHE A 58 14.32 1.81 -4.88
N LEU A 59 15.35 1.23 -5.49
CA LEU A 59 16.18 0.19 -4.91
C LEU A 59 17.29 0.86 -4.09
N LYS A 60 17.29 0.61 -2.80
CA LYS A 60 18.33 1.05 -1.87
C LYS A 60 19.24 -0.14 -1.57
N ASN A 61 20.54 -0.02 -1.89
CA ASN A 61 21.54 -1.02 -1.56
C ASN A 61 22.18 -0.67 -0.21
N GLY A 62 22.37 -1.68 0.67
CA GLY A 62 23.10 -1.51 1.93
C GLY A 62 22.27 -1.11 3.15
N ILE A 63 22.96 -1.13 4.32
CA ILE A 63 22.40 -1.06 5.70
C ILE A 63 22.01 0.37 6.12
N SER A 64 22.08 1.36 5.25
CA SER A 64 21.91 2.78 5.59
C SER A 64 20.47 3.22 5.94
N CYS A 65 19.52 2.33 5.95
CA CYS A 65 18.24 2.58 6.62
C CYS A 65 18.21 1.80 7.93
N SER A 66 18.42 2.47 9.07
CA SER A 66 18.17 1.90 10.39
C SER A 66 16.67 1.76 10.62
N ILE A 67 16.03 0.90 9.84
CA ILE A 67 14.66 0.49 10.10
C ILE A 67 14.73 -0.50 11.24
N LYS A 68 14.52 -0.03 12.46
CA LYS A 68 14.48 -0.85 13.69
C LYS A 68 13.25 -1.77 13.77
N TYR A 69 12.58 -2.07 12.66
CA TYR A 69 11.39 -2.92 12.67
C TYR A 69 11.65 -4.21 11.91
N GLY A 70 11.74 -5.32 12.65
CA GLY A 70 11.39 -6.64 12.17
C GLY A 70 12.40 -7.33 11.26
N ARG A 71 13.69 -7.00 11.28
CA ARG A 71 14.73 -7.84 10.69
C ARG A 71 14.82 -9.16 11.46
N LYS A 72 14.04 -10.13 11.04
CA LYS A 72 14.19 -11.51 11.46
C LYS A 72 15.05 -12.23 10.41
N GLN A 73 15.64 -13.37 10.79
CA GLN A 73 16.58 -14.17 9.97
C GLN A 73 16.13 -14.59 8.57
N TYR A 74 14.89 -14.28 8.18
CA TYR A 74 14.31 -14.64 6.88
C TYR A 74 14.13 -13.44 5.92
N ASP A 75 14.50 -12.21 6.31
CA ASP A 75 14.51 -11.07 5.40
C ASP A 75 15.82 -11.05 4.61
N TYR A 76 15.71 -11.03 3.27
CA TYR A 76 16.86 -10.86 2.40
C TYR A 76 17.46 -9.46 2.56
N GLN A 77 18.78 -9.33 2.36
CA GLN A 77 19.52 -8.10 2.61
C GLN A 77 20.18 -7.50 1.36
N GLU A 78 19.96 -8.10 0.19
CA GLU A 78 20.61 -7.71 -1.07
C GLU A 78 20.06 -6.42 -1.69
N GLY A 79 19.04 -5.85 -1.09
CA GLY A 79 18.44 -4.57 -1.45
C GLY A 79 17.03 -4.42 -0.93
N THR A 80 16.62 -3.17 -0.77
CA THR A 80 15.28 -2.82 -0.33
C THR A 80 14.60 -1.93 -1.36
N VAL A 81 13.43 -2.33 -1.84
CA VAL A 81 12.61 -1.52 -2.75
C VAL A 81 11.57 -0.77 -1.97
N VAL A 82 11.49 0.54 -2.20
CA VAL A 82 10.42 1.43 -1.75
C VAL A 82 9.71 2.01 -2.96
N SER A 83 8.40 2.21 -2.85
CA SER A 83 7.54 2.69 -3.93
C SER A 83 6.71 3.89 -3.47
N PHE A 84 6.42 4.79 -4.38
CA PHE A 84 5.59 5.96 -4.14
C PHE A 84 4.62 6.17 -5.30
N SER A 85 3.37 6.52 -4.97
CA SER A 85 2.34 6.93 -5.94
C SER A 85 2.22 8.45 -6.03
N PRO A 86 1.66 8.97 -7.12
CA PRO A 86 1.32 10.39 -7.23
C PRO A 86 0.43 10.85 -6.07
N GLY A 87 0.75 12.04 -5.53
CA GLY A 87 0.05 12.63 -4.39
C GLY A 87 0.71 12.37 -3.02
N GLN A 88 1.58 11.38 -2.90
CA GLN A 88 2.27 11.10 -1.65
C GLN A 88 3.33 12.15 -1.33
N THR A 89 3.45 12.48 -0.04
CA THR A 89 4.51 13.36 0.49
C THR A 89 5.44 12.55 1.37
N VAL A 90 6.74 12.65 1.11
CA VAL A 90 7.80 11.95 1.83
C VAL A 90 8.70 12.96 2.51
N GLU A 91 8.98 12.75 3.78
CA GLU A 91 10.03 13.48 4.47
C GLU A 91 11.37 12.81 4.21
N VAL A 92 12.30 13.56 3.63
CA VAL A 92 13.66 13.12 3.36
C VAL A 92 14.57 13.80 4.35
N ASP A 93 15.28 13.01 5.14
CA ASP A 93 16.30 13.45 6.09
C ASP A 93 17.58 12.66 5.80
N MET A 94 18.46 13.26 5.03
CA MET A 94 19.73 12.65 4.67
C MET A 94 20.78 13.05 5.71
N ILE A 95 21.39 12.07 6.35
CA ILE A 95 22.44 12.32 7.34
C ILE A 95 23.64 12.95 6.63
N PRO A 96 24.08 14.16 7.02
CA PRO A 96 25.25 14.78 6.44
C PRO A 96 26.47 13.85 6.54
N GLY A 97 27.14 13.60 5.43
CA GLY A 97 28.33 12.75 5.37
C GLY A 97 28.05 11.26 5.11
N ASN A 98 26.79 10.83 5.02
CA ASN A 98 26.45 9.50 4.54
C ASN A 98 26.01 9.60 3.07
N PRO A 99 26.83 9.20 2.09
CA PRO A 99 26.48 9.37 0.69
C PRO A 99 25.27 8.51 0.33
N VAL A 100 24.21 9.13 -0.20
CA VAL A 100 23.02 8.45 -0.76
C VAL A 100 23.37 7.75 -2.08
N HIS A 101 24.65 7.39 -2.24
CA HIS A 101 25.23 6.98 -3.51
C HIS A 101 24.81 5.59 -3.98
N ASP A 102 24.04 4.83 -3.21
CA ASP A 102 23.67 3.47 -3.61
C ASP A 102 22.15 3.32 -3.74
N VAL A 103 21.54 4.26 -4.48
CA VAL A 103 20.10 4.26 -4.79
C VAL A 103 19.93 4.30 -6.31
N LEU A 104 19.28 3.26 -6.83
CA LEU A 104 18.81 3.18 -8.20
C LEU A 104 17.31 3.42 -8.20
N GLY A 105 16.79 4.18 -9.16
CA GLY A 105 15.35 4.47 -9.19
C GLY A 105 14.77 4.50 -10.60
N LEU A 106 13.48 4.23 -10.65
CA LEU A 106 12.61 4.48 -11.79
C LEU A 106 11.56 5.49 -11.36
N LEU A 107 11.45 6.59 -12.13
CA LEU A 107 10.35 7.53 -11.97
C LEU A 107 9.61 7.66 -13.32
N PHE A 108 8.28 7.68 -13.28
CA PHE A 108 7.50 7.90 -14.48
C PHE A 108 6.23 8.70 -14.19
N HIS A 109 5.88 9.56 -15.14
CA HIS A 109 4.67 10.36 -15.07
C HIS A 109 3.43 9.50 -15.43
N PRO A 110 2.26 9.71 -14.81
CA PRO A 110 1.03 9.00 -15.16
C PRO A 110 0.68 9.07 -16.66
N ASP A 111 0.99 10.18 -17.32
CA ASP A 111 0.71 10.35 -18.76
C ASP A 111 1.48 9.36 -19.65
N LEU A 112 2.60 8.82 -19.19
CA LEU A 112 3.37 7.81 -19.93
C LEU A 112 2.54 6.56 -20.21
N ILE A 113 1.74 6.14 -19.24
CA ILE A 113 0.96 4.90 -19.33
C ILE A 113 -0.43 5.12 -19.91
N PHE A 114 -0.84 6.37 -20.13
CA PHE A 114 -2.15 6.68 -20.69
C PHE A 114 -2.33 6.04 -22.07
N GLY A 115 -3.46 5.33 -22.25
CA GLY A 115 -3.75 4.59 -23.50
C GLY A 115 -2.97 3.27 -23.64
N THR A 116 -2.26 2.82 -22.64
CA THR A 116 -1.60 1.50 -22.59
C THR A 116 -2.35 0.54 -21.65
N PRO A 117 -2.17 -0.79 -21.78
CA PRO A 117 -2.77 -1.76 -20.87
C PRO A 117 -2.36 -1.56 -19.40
N LEU A 118 -1.22 -0.93 -19.14
CA LEU A 118 -0.76 -0.64 -17.78
C LEU A 118 -1.65 0.40 -17.10
N ALA A 119 -2.26 1.34 -17.82
CA ALA A 119 -3.16 2.34 -17.24
C ALA A 119 -4.35 1.70 -16.51
N ASP A 120 -4.88 0.60 -17.06
CA ASP A 120 -6.01 -0.12 -16.46
C ASP A 120 -5.59 -0.95 -15.23
N LYS A 121 -4.32 -1.37 -15.18
CA LYS A 121 -3.79 -2.27 -14.15
C LYS A 121 -3.01 -1.57 -13.02
N ILE A 122 -2.59 -0.33 -13.20
CA ILE A 122 -1.68 0.34 -12.26
C ILE A 122 -2.23 0.37 -10.82
N HIS A 123 -3.55 0.47 -10.66
CA HIS A 123 -4.22 0.48 -9.37
C HIS A 123 -4.29 -0.91 -8.67
N GLU A 124 -3.97 -1.99 -9.39
CA GLU A 124 -3.88 -3.34 -8.81
C GLU A 124 -2.58 -3.54 -8.03
N PHE A 125 -1.57 -2.70 -8.29
CA PHE A 125 -0.28 -2.74 -7.60
C PHE A 125 -0.34 -1.98 -6.26
N SER A 126 -0.96 -2.61 -5.26
CA SER A 126 -1.21 -2.06 -3.91
C SER A 126 0.04 -1.57 -3.18
N PHE A 127 1.22 -2.10 -3.54
CA PHE A 127 2.48 -1.74 -2.90
C PHE A 127 2.91 -0.28 -3.12
N PHE A 128 2.30 0.44 -4.04
CA PHE A 128 2.48 1.89 -4.14
C PHE A 128 1.91 2.67 -2.96
N ASP A 129 0.96 2.06 -2.22
CA ASP A 129 0.32 2.65 -1.03
C ASP A 129 0.92 2.15 0.28
N TYR A 130 1.99 1.33 0.23
CA TYR A 130 2.65 0.80 1.41
C TYR A 130 3.56 1.85 2.05
N SER A 131 3.75 1.75 3.36
CA SER A 131 4.72 2.57 4.07
C SER A 131 6.16 2.10 3.80
N GLN A 132 7.13 2.97 4.07
CA GLN A 132 8.55 2.60 3.96
C GLN A 132 8.94 1.44 4.90
N MET A 133 8.18 1.22 5.98
CA MET A 133 8.39 0.11 6.92
C MET A 133 7.90 -1.23 6.35
N GLU A 134 7.05 -1.18 5.33
CA GLU A 134 6.48 -2.33 4.61
C GLU A 134 7.22 -2.60 3.31
N SER A 135 8.42 -2.05 3.16
CA SER A 135 9.25 -2.18 1.97
C SER A 135 9.61 -3.63 1.64
N LEU A 136 9.84 -3.86 0.35
CA LEU A 136 10.23 -5.16 -0.19
C LEU A 136 11.73 -5.40 0.01
N HIS A 137 12.07 -6.56 0.56
CA HIS A 137 13.45 -7.04 0.68
C HIS A 137 13.72 -8.10 -0.39
N LEU A 138 14.69 -7.84 -1.25
CA LEU A 138 15.03 -8.69 -2.39
C LEU A 138 16.06 -9.76 -2.03
N SER A 139 15.94 -10.95 -2.65
CA SER A 139 17.04 -11.88 -2.79
C SER A 139 18.03 -11.40 -3.88
N GLU A 140 19.18 -12.04 -4.00
CA GLU A 140 20.17 -11.75 -5.03
C GLU A 140 19.57 -11.92 -6.45
N ASP A 141 18.86 -13.03 -6.70
CA ASP A 141 18.21 -13.29 -7.98
C ASP A 141 17.11 -12.26 -8.29
N GLU A 142 16.27 -11.91 -7.30
CA GLU A 142 15.22 -10.91 -7.45
C GLU A 142 15.81 -9.53 -7.74
N ARG A 143 16.91 -9.19 -7.07
CA ARG A 143 17.67 -7.97 -7.33
C ARG A 143 18.22 -7.94 -8.76
N ALA A 144 18.79 -9.04 -9.24
CA ALA A 144 19.28 -9.14 -10.61
C ALA A 144 18.15 -8.93 -11.63
N GLN A 145 16.97 -9.54 -11.40
CA GLN A 145 15.79 -9.34 -12.26
C GLN A 145 15.29 -7.87 -12.24
N PHE A 146 15.26 -7.24 -11.07
CA PHE A 146 14.90 -5.82 -10.94
C PHE A 146 15.85 -4.92 -11.75
N LEU A 147 17.15 -5.13 -11.60
CA LEU A 147 18.19 -4.39 -12.33
C LEU A 147 18.10 -4.61 -13.84
N HIS A 148 17.81 -5.83 -14.28
CA HIS A 148 17.63 -6.12 -15.70
C HIS A 148 16.45 -5.35 -16.29
N CYS A 149 15.30 -5.31 -15.61
CA CYS A 149 14.16 -4.51 -16.06
C CYS A 149 14.49 -3.00 -16.13
N LEU A 150 15.21 -2.47 -15.13
CA LEU A 150 15.66 -1.08 -15.16
C LEU A 150 16.58 -0.81 -16.36
N ALA A 151 17.49 -1.74 -16.67
CA ALA A 151 18.40 -1.60 -17.80
C ALA A 151 17.64 -1.54 -19.13
N MET A 152 16.64 -2.40 -19.35
CA MET A 152 15.78 -2.38 -20.54
C MET A 152 15.03 -1.04 -20.69
N ILE A 153 14.48 -0.52 -19.57
CA ILE A 153 13.80 0.78 -19.60
C ILE A 153 14.79 1.89 -19.90
N LYS A 154 15.98 1.90 -19.26
CA LYS A 154 17.02 2.89 -19.48
C LYS A 154 17.49 2.90 -20.96
N GLU A 155 17.70 1.74 -21.54
CA GLU A 155 18.09 1.59 -22.94
C GLU A 155 17.05 2.21 -23.86
N GLU A 156 15.77 1.87 -23.68
CA GLU A 156 14.68 2.41 -24.51
C GLU A 156 14.55 3.93 -24.38
N THR A 157 14.80 4.54 -23.21
CA THR A 157 14.77 5.99 -23.04
C THR A 157 15.91 6.72 -23.78
N GLN A 158 16.96 6.02 -24.18
CA GLN A 158 18.11 6.57 -24.93
C GLN A 158 17.97 6.42 -26.44
N HIS A 159 17.02 5.60 -26.92
CA HIS A 159 16.70 5.52 -28.34
C HIS A 159 15.94 6.76 -28.83
N PRO A 160 16.08 7.13 -30.11
CA PRO A 160 15.23 8.16 -30.70
C PRO A 160 13.76 7.82 -30.51
N VAL A 161 12.96 8.79 -30.03
CA VAL A 161 11.53 8.59 -29.77
C VAL A 161 10.80 8.31 -31.09
N ASP A 162 10.07 7.20 -31.12
CA ASP A 162 9.19 6.79 -32.22
C ASP A 162 7.78 6.42 -31.73
N ASN A 163 6.94 5.95 -32.65
CA ASN A 163 5.54 5.59 -32.34
C ASN A 163 5.40 4.35 -31.42
N HIS A 164 6.48 3.59 -31.19
CA HIS A 164 6.51 2.37 -30.38
C HIS A 164 7.12 2.59 -29.01
N SER A 165 7.94 3.64 -28.83
CA SER A 165 8.71 3.89 -27.61
C SER A 165 7.83 3.90 -26.36
N ALA A 166 6.70 4.62 -26.37
CA ALA A 166 5.81 4.67 -25.20
C ALA A 166 5.24 3.29 -24.83
N ALA A 167 4.86 2.48 -25.84
CA ALA A 167 4.34 1.13 -25.61
C ALA A 167 5.42 0.17 -25.07
N LEU A 168 6.64 0.24 -25.60
CA LEU A 168 7.77 -0.58 -25.16
C LEU A 168 8.19 -0.22 -23.74
N ILE A 169 8.28 1.06 -23.41
CA ILE A 169 8.59 1.52 -22.06
C ILE A 169 7.50 1.07 -21.08
N ALA A 170 6.22 1.27 -21.42
CA ALA A 170 5.11 0.86 -20.55
C ALA A 170 5.07 -0.65 -20.33
N ALA A 171 5.37 -1.46 -21.35
CA ALA A 171 5.44 -2.92 -21.24
C ALA A 171 6.58 -3.37 -20.33
N ASN A 172 7.76 -2.75 -20.41
CA ASN A 172 8.90 -3.03 -19.54
C ASN A 172 8.61 -2.61 -18.10
N ILE A 173 7.93 -1.47 -17.88
CA ILE A 173 7.45 -1.04 -16.56
C ILE A 173 6.45 -2.06 -16.01
N GLN A 174 5.46 -2.48 -16.81
CA GLN A 174 4.50 -3.48 -16.37
C GLN A 174 5.18 -4.78 -15.96
N LEU A 175 6.15 -5.26 -16.74
CA LEU A 175 6.91 -6.45 -16.39
C LEU A 175 7.63 -6.30 -15.04
N LEU A 176 8.26 -5.16 -14.79
CA LEU A 176 8.90 -4.85 -13.52
C LEU A 176 7.89 -4.88 -12.36
N LEU A 177 6.70 -4.26 -12.53
CA LEU A 177 5.67 -4.22 -11.50
C LEU A 177 5.11 -5.63 -11.19
N GLU A 178 4.94 -6.49 -12.20
CA GLU A 178 4.54 -7.89 -12.02
C GLU A 178 5.60 -8.70 -11.26
N TYR A 179 6.90 -8.45 -11.50
CA TYR A 179 7.96 -9.05 -10.70
C TYR A 179 7.91 -8.57 -9.25
N LEU A 180 7.72 -7.27 -9.00
CA LEU A 180 7.61 -6.75 -7.63
C LEU A 180 6.40 -7.35 -6.91
N HIS A 181 5.26 -7.50 -7.58
CA HIS A 181 4.09 -8.17 -7.03
C HIS A 181 4.40 -9.61 -6.60
N ARG A 182 5.06 -10.39 -7.47
CA ARG A 182 5.54 -11.75 -7.15
C ARG A 182 6.48 -11.75 -5.93
N PHE A 183 7.39 -10.79 -5.84
CA PHE A 183 8.37 -10.73 -4.76
C PHE A 183 7.71 -10.36 -3.42
N TYR A 184 6.70 -9.49 -3.42
CA TYR A 184 5.86 -9.25 -2.25
C TYR A 184 5.09 -10.50 -1.83
N ASP A 185 4.54 -11.26 -2.76
CA ASP A 185 3.87 -12.52 -2.48
C ASP A 185 4.81 -13.51 -1.78
N ARG A 186 6.04 -13.67 -2.27
CA ARG A 186 7.08 -14.45 -1.60
C ARG A 186 7.38 -13.91 -0.20
N GLN A 187 7.50 -12.59 -0.03
CA GLN A 187 7.78 -11.97 1.26
C GLN A 187 6.66 -12.23 2.28
N PHE A 188 5.40 -12.20 1.88
CA PHE A 188 4.27 -12.58 2.74
C PHE A 188 4.39 -14.04 3.20
N ILE A 189 4.74 -14.96 2.30
CA ILE A 189 4.92 -16.37 2.63
C ILE A 189 6.08 -16.56 3.62
N THR A 190 7.22 -15.93 3.39
CA THR A 190 8.40 -16.08 4.27
C THR A 190 8.18 -15.47 5.66
N ARG A 191 7.28 -14.50 5.79
CA ARG A 191 6.88 -13.85 7.06
C ARG A 191 5.67 -14.50 7.73
N HIS A 192 5.22 -15.66 7.28
CA HIS A 192 3.98 -16.32 7.75
C HIS A 192 3.84 -16.35 9.28
N LYS A 193 4.87 -16.69 10.06
CA LYS A 193 4.79 -16.71 11.54
C LYS A 193 4.45 -15.37 12.18
N VAL A 194 4.89 -14.27 11.58
CA VAL A 194 4.57 -12.91 12.05
C VAL A 194 3.18 -12.53 11.59
N ASN A 195 2.88 -12.80 10.33
CA ASN A 195 1.62 -12.47 9.69
C ASN A 195 0.44 -13.21 10.35
N SER A 196 0.62 -14.50 10.66
CA SER A 196 -0.40 -15.28 11.40
C SER A 196 -0.67 -14.72 12.80
N GLY A 197 0.33 -14.17 13.47
CA GLY A 197 0.16 -13.47 14.73
C GLY A 197 -0.68 -12.20 14.60
N ILE A 198 -0.46 -11.42 13.53
CA ILE A 198 -1.25 -10.22 13.22
C ILE A 198 -2.69 -10.59 12.90
N VAL A 199 -2.92 -11.64 12.08
CA VAL A 199 -4.26 -12.11 11.74
C VAL A 199 -4.98 -12.64 12.98
N ALA A 200 -4.33 -13.43 13.82
CA ALA A 200 -4.90 -13.90 15.07
C ALA A 200 -5.28 -12.75 16.03
N GLN A 201 -4.48 -11.67 16.06
CA GLN A 201 -4.84 -10.47 16.83
C GLN A 201 -6.04 -9.76 16.20
N PHE A 202 -6.06 -9.60 14.87
CA PHE A 202 -7.20 -9.02 14.15
C PHE A 202 -8.50 -9.80 14.43
N GLU A 203 -8.46 -11.13 14.42
CA GLU A 203 -9.65 -11.95 14.73
C GLU A 203 -10.12 -11.77 16.16
N ARG A 204 -9.21 -11.63 17.13
CA ARG A 204 -9.55 -11.30 18.52
C ARG A 204 -10.18 -9.91 18.61
N ASP A 205 -9.52 -8.91 18.06
CA ASP A 205 -10.01 -7.53 18.04
C ASP A 205 -11.39 -7.43 17.37
N LEU A 206 -11.60 -8.21 16.32
CA LEU A 206 -12.86 -8.25 15.60
C LEU A 206 -14.00 -8.83 16.45
N LYS A 207 -13.74 -9.90 17.22
CA LYS A 207 -14.70 -10.46 18.17
C LYS A 207 -15.02 -9.46 19.28
N GLU A 208 -14.01 -8.87 19.90
CA GLU A 208 -14.18 -7.90 20.99
C GLU A 208 -14.92 -6.64 20.53
N CYS A 209 -14.70 -6.26 19.27
CA CYS A 209 -15.22 -5.04 18.69
C CYS A 209 -16.76 -4.93 18.74
N PHE A 210 -17.49 -6.04 18.76
CA PHE A 210 -18.96 -6.06 18.73
C PHE A 210 -19.61 -6.41 20.06
N HIS A 211 -18.83 -6.61 21.13
CA HIS A 211 -19.40 -6.88 22.46
C HIS A 211 -20.09 -5.65 23.06
N GLU A 212 -19.61 -4.45 22.75
CA GLU A 212 -20.18 -3.21 23.27
C GLU A 212 -20.85 -2.40 22.14
N PRO A 213 -21.83 -1.53 22.50
CA PRO A 213 -22.42 -0.61 21.55
C PRO A 213 -21.37 0.33 20.92
N ARG A 214 -21.43 0.57 19.64
CA ARG A 214 -20.47 1.37 18.92
C ARG A 214 -21.08 2.64 18.35
N GLN A 215 -20.25 3.69 18.26
CA GLN A 215 -20.63 4.93 17.60
C GLN A 215 -20.48 4.86 16.06
N SER A 216 -19.64 3.96 15.57
CA SER A 216 -19.39 3.78 14.13
C SER A 216 -18.92 2.36 13.81
N LEU A 217 -19.15 1.96 12.56
CA LEU A 217 -18.67 0.68 12.04
C LEU A 217 -17.12 0.65 12.05
N PRO A 218 -16.53 -0.49 12.45
CA PRO A 218 -15.07 -0.65 12.36
C PRO A 218 -14.65 -0.73 10.89
N SER A 219 -13.64 0.04 10.53
CA SER A 219 -13.09 0.06 9.18
C SER A 219 -11.81 -0.79 9.08
N VAL A 220 -11.42 -1.13 7.85
CA VAL A 220 -10.12 -1.79 7.61
C VAL A 220 -8.97 -0.91 8.14
N ALA A 221 -9.06 0.42 7.96
CA ALA A 221 -8.07 1.36 8.47
C ALA A 221 -7.95 1.34 10.00
N TYR A 222 -9.06 1.14 10.72
CA TYR A 222 -9.07 0.99 12.17
C TYR A 222 -8.22 -0.22 12.61
N PHE A 223 -8.40 -1.39 12.01
CA PHE A 223 -7.63 -2.59 12.36
C PHE A 223 -6.18 -2.53 11.87
N ALA A 224 -5.95 -1.96 10.69
CA ALA A 224 -4.61 -1.75 10.17
C ALA A 224 -3.78 -0.85 11.10
N SER A 225 -4.35 0.25 11.61
CA SER A 225 -3.67 1.14 12.56
C SER A 225 -3.31 0.45 13.87
N ARG A 226 -4.14 -0.47 14.38
CA ARG A 226 -3.84 -1.27 15.57
C ARG A 226 -2.67 -2.24 15.35
N ALA A 227 -2.49 -2.69 14.10
CA ALA A 227 -1.36 -3.51 13.70
C ALA A 227 -0.11 -2.68 13.32
N ASN A 228 -0.18 -1.34 13.35
CA ASN A 228 0.84 -0.41 12.85
C ASN A 228 1.17 -0.66 11.37
N LEU A 229 0.16 -0.95 10.56
CA LEU A 229 0.26 -1.21 9.12
C LEU A 229 -0.60 -0.24 8.32
N THR A 230 -0.25 -0.05 7.04
CA THR A 230 -1.12 0.63 6.09
C THR A 230 -2.34 -0.24 5.77
N PRO A 231 -3.50 0.36 5.43
CA PRO A 231 -4.68 -0.42 5.04
C PRO A 231 -4.45 -1.33 3.85
N GLY A 232 -3.62 -0.91 2.88
CA GLY A 232 -3.23 -1.71 1.71
C GLY A 232 -2.46 -2.96 2.10
N TYR A 233 -1.34 -2.79 2.81
CA TYR A 233 -0.51 -3.91 3.27
C TYR A 233 -1.29 -4.87 4.19
N PHE A 234 -2.05 -4.32 5.14
CA PHE A 234 -2.91 -5.11 6.01
C PHE A 234 -3.94 -5.92 5.21
N GLY A 235 -4.53 -5.31 4.17
CA GLY A 235 -5.48 -5.96 3.28
C GLY A 235 -4.88 -7.16 2.56
N ASP A 236 -3.70 -7.00 2.00
CA ASP A 236 -3.00 -8.06 1.26
C ASP A 236 -2.49 -9.16 2.20
N LEU A 237 -1.95 -8.78 3.36
CA LEU A 237 -1.54 -9.72 4.40
C LEU A 237 -2.71 -10.62 4.84
N VAL A 238 -3.85 -10.03 5.22
CA VAL A 238 -5.03 -10.79 5.67
C VAL A 238 -5.55 -11.68 4.55
N ARG A 239 -5.62 -11.18 3.31
CA ARG A 239 -6.07 -11.98 2.16
C ARG A 239 -5.16 -13.17 1.90
N LYS A 240 -3.84 -13.00 1.98
CA LYS A 240 -2.86 -14.10 1.80
C LYS A 240 -2.97 -15.15 2.89
N GLU A 241 -3.18 -14.75 4.14
CA GLU A 241 -3.25 -15.68 5.27
C GLU A 241 -4.61 -16.39 5.40
N THR A 242 -5.72 -15.72 5.03
CA THR A 242 -7.08 -16.24 5.28
C THR A 242 -7.86 -16.59 4.02
N GLY A 243 -7.39 -16.16 2.85
CA GLY A 243 -8.12 -16.27 1.58
C GLY A 243 -9.27 -15.25 1.43
N SER A 244 -9.52 -14.39 2.43
CA SER A 244 -10.61 -13.43 2.44
C SER A 244 -10.12 -12.01 2.71
N SER A 245 -10.79 -10.99 2.15
CA SER A 245 -10.43 -9.62 2.47
C SER A 245 -10.82 -9.25 3.92
N PRO A 246 -10.11 -8.31 4.58
CA PRO A 246 -10.51 -7.83 5.90
C PRO A 246 -11.95 -7.30 5.92
N LYS A 247 -12.37 -6.64 4.83
CA LYS A 247 -13.74 -6.12 4.69
C LYS A 247 -14.77 -7.24 4.71
N ASP A 248 -14.51 -8.37 4.07
CA ASP A 248 -15.41 -9.52 4.05
C ASP A 248 -15.48 -10.18 5.43
N LEU A 249 -14.35 -10.30 6.12
CA LEU A 249 -14.29 -10.83 7.49
C LEU A 249 -15.05 -9.93 8.48
N ILE A 250 -14.85 -8.60 8.39
CA ILE A 250 -15.62 -7.63 9.19
C ILE A 250 -17.12 -7.77 8.92
N THR A 251 -17.51 -7.87 7.65
CA THR A 251 -18.91 -8.01 7.26
C THR A 251 -19.51 -9.32 7.77
N LEU A 252 -18.77 -10.43 7.69
CA LEU A 252 -19.20 -11.73 8.21
C LEU A 252 -19.46 -11.68 9.72
N HIS A 253 -18.53 -11.10 10.49
CA HIS A 253 -18.70 -10.95 11.94
C HIS A 253 -19.88 -10.05 12.29
N LEU A 254 -20.02 -8.94 11.58
CA LEU A 254 -21.14 -8.01 11.75
C LEU A 254 -22.49 -8.67 11.50
N VAL A 255 -22.60 -9.50 10.45
CA VAL A 255 -23.82 -10.27 10.14
C VAL A 255 -24.10 -11.31 11.21
N ASN A 256 -23.08 -12.01 11.72
CA ASN A 256 -23.25 -13.00 12.77
C ASN A 256 -23.73 -12.36 14.09
N GLU A 257 -23.15 -11.20 14.46
CA GLU A 257 -23.62 -10.45 15.63
C GLU A 257 -25.04 -9.93 15.44
N ALA A 258 -25.37 -9.43 14.24
CA ALA A 258 -26.73 -9.02 13.90
C ALA A 258 -27.73 -10.18 14.05
N LYS A 259 -27.40 -11.38 13.55
CA LYS A 259 -28.21 -12.58 13.71
C LYS A 259 -28.42 -12.93 15.20
N HIS A 260 -27.34 -12.84 15.98
CA HIS A 260 -27.42 -13.08 17.43
C HIS A 260 -28.37 -12.09 18.10
N LEU A 261 -28.20 -10.78 17.87
CA LEU A 261 -29.07 -9.75 18.45
C LEU A 261 -30.53 -9.88 17.99
N LEU A 262 -30.77 -10.19 16.72
CA LEU A 262 -32.13 -10.40 16.17
C LEU A 262 -32.87 -11.59 16.80
N THR A 263 -32.12 -12.60 17.28
CA THR A 263 -32.68 -13.83 17.83
C THR A 263 -32.73 -13.89 19.35
N MET A 264 -31.91 -13.08 20.03
CA MET A 264 -31.76 -13.08 21.47
C MET A 264 -32.36 -11.86 22.16
N SER A 265 -32.86 -10.89 21.40
CA SER A 265 -33.50 -9.69 21.95
C SER A 265 -34.75 -9.29 21.18
N ASP A 266 -35.70 -8.67 21.91
CA ASP A 266 -36.91 -8.06 21.33
C ASP A 266 -36.65 -6.62 20.83
N ALA A 267 -35.38 -6.17 20.81
CA ALA A 267 -35.03 -4.84 20.38
C ALA A 267 -35.42 -4.60 18.91
N ASP A 268 -35.92 -3.39 18.62
CA ASP A 268 -36.24 -2.99 17.25
C ASP A 268 -35.02 -3.09 16.32
N VAL A 269 -35.27 -3.39 15.04
CA VAL A 269 -34.23 -3.47 14.01
C VAL A 269 -33.40 -2.21 13.96
N SER A 270 -34.04 -1.03 14.19
CA SER A 270 -33.32 0.25 14.25
C SER A 270 -32.36 0.36 15.44
N MET A 271 -32.79 -0.13 16.61
CA MET A 271 -31.91 -0.15 17.80
C MET A 271 -30.72 -1.11 17.61
N ILE A 272 -30.96 -2.25 17.00
CA ILE A 272 -29.85 -3.18 16.64
C ILE A 272 -28.89 -2.52 15.66
N ALA A 273 -29.38 -1.81 14.64
CA ALA A 273 -28.55 -1.09 13.71
C ALA A 273 -27.65 -0.06 14.41
N TYR A 274 -28.23 0.76 15.31
CA TYR A 274 -27.45 1.75 16.08
C TYR A 274 -26.44 1.08 17.01
N ARG A 275 -26.82 0.01 17.70
CA ARG A 275 -25.90 -0.76 18.56
C ARG A 275 -24.69 -1.29 17.78
N LEU A 276 -24.89 -1.72 16.55
CA LEU A 276 -23.83 -2.22 15.66
C LEU A 276 -22.98 -1.09 15.03
N GLY A 277 -23.34 0.18 15.25
CA GLY A 277 -22.59 1.34 14.76
C GLY A 277 -23.04 1.87 13.40
N PHE A 278 -24.23 1.50 12.93
CA PHE A 278 -24.80 2.12 11.73
C PHE A 278 -25.43 3.47 12.06
N GLU A 279 -25.08 4.49 11.30
CA GLU A 279 -25.70 5.81 11.39
C GLU A 279 -27.16 5.79 10.89
N TYR A 280 -27.44 4.95 9.86
CA TYR A 280 -28.77 4.83 9.25
C TYR A 280 -29.23 3.36 9.25
N PRO A 281 -30.34 3.02 9.90
CA PRO A 281 -30.89 1.65 9.92
C PRO A 281 -31.16 1.06 8.54
N ALA A 282 -31.46 1.91 7.54
CA ALA A 282 -31.66 1.47 6.18
C ALA A 282 -30.37 0.88 5.55
N HIS A 283 -29.19 1.37 5.94
CA HIS A 283 -27.90 0.82 5.48
C HIS A 283 -27.66 -0.57 6.09
N PHE A 284 -27.97 -0.74 7.38
CA PHE A 284 -27.95 -2.04 8.04
C PHE A 284 -28.85 -3.04 7.33
N SER A 285 -30.12 -2.69 7.10
CA SER A 285 -31.09 -3.59 6.48
C SER A 285 -30.67 -4.03 5.07
N ARG A 286 -30.11 -3.11 4.27
CA ARG A 286 -29.57 -3.42 2.93
C ARG A 286 -28.37 -4.35 3.01
N MET A 287 -27.41 -4.05 3.89
CA MET A 287 -26.22 -4.88 4.10
C MET A 287 -26.62 -6.29 4.55
N PHE A 288 -27.49 -6.41 5.55
CA PHE A 288 -27.95 -7.68 6.08
C PHE A 288 -28.68 -8.51 5.01
N LYS A 289 -29.62 -7.88 4.26
CA LYS A 289 -30.34 -8.55 3.16
C LYS A 289 -29.38 -9.02 2.05
N ARG A 290 -28.38 -8.21 1.70
CA ARG A 290 -27.38 -8.58 0.70
C ARG A 290 -26.54 -9.77 1.14
N ALA A 291 -26.20 -9.85 2.44
CA ALA A 291 -25.38 -10.92 2.99
C ALA A 291 -26.14 -12.21 3.30
N THR A 292 -27.44 -12.13 3.64
CA THR A 292 -28.24 -13.28 4.10
C THR A 292 -29.36 -13.69 3.14
N GLY A 293 -29.68 -12.86 2.15
CA GLY A 293 -30.84 -13.04 1.26
C GLY A 293 -32.17 -12.57 1.83
N GLN A 294 -32.25 -12.26 3.13
CA GLN A 294 -33.49 -11.90 3.84
C GLN A 294 -33.38 -10.57 4.56
N SER A 295 -34.46 -9.84 4.73
CA SER A 295 -34.45 -8.66 5.59
C SER A 295 -34.27 -9.06 7.07
N PRO A 296 -33.74 -8.14 7.93
CA PRO A 296 -33.60 -8.41 9.36
C PRO A 296 -34.94 -8.86 10.02
N THR A 297 -36.05 -8.25 9.61
CA THR A 297 -37.41 -8.60 10.12
C THR A 297 -37.80 -9.99 9.68
N ASP A 298 -37.65 -10.30 8.39
CA ASP A 298 -38.02 -11.64 7.87
C ASP A 298 -37.17 -12.73 8.53
N TYR A 299 -35.86 -12.45 8.72
CA TYR A 299 -34.98 -13.37 9.43
C TYR A 299 -35.42 -13.63 10.85
N ARG A 300 -35.80 -12.61 11.62
CA ARG A 300 -36.36 -12.76 13.00
C ARG A 300 -37.59 -13.65 13.01
N VAL A 301 -38.56 -13.37 12.13
CA VAL A 301 -39.78 -14.15 12.02
C VAL A 301 -39.50 -15.61 11.65
N ALA A 302 -38.62 -15.83 10.68
CA ALA A 302 -38.26 -17.19 10.25
C ALA A 302 -37.61 -18.00 11.39
N VAL A 303 -36.73 -17.39 12.19
CA VAL A 303 -36.12 -18.08 13.34
C VAL A 303 -37.09 -18.30 14.46
N ALA A 304 -38.02 -17.38 14.74
CA ALA A 304 -39.08 -17.56 15.75
C ALA A 304 -39.99 -18.73 15.38
N ASN A 305 -40.40 -18.80 14.12
CA ASN A 305 -41.24 -19.91 13.61
C ASN A 305 -40.55 -21.28 13.61
N ALA A 306 -39.22 -21.31 13.53
CA ALA A 306 -38.44 -22.56 13.57
C ALA A 306 -38.18 -23.08 14.99
N ARG A 307 -38.44 -22.27 16.02
CA ARG A 307 -38.24 -22.61 17.45
C ARG A 307 -39.52 -22.96 18.17
N GLY A 308 -40.68 -22.61 17.61
CA GLY A 308 -42.01 -22.95 18.12
C GLY A 308 -42.59 -24.18 17.43
#